data_18e3950208b4a6864c0789e62ad0c2a9
#
_entry.id   18e3950208b4a6864c0789e62ad0c2a9
#
_cell.length_a   1.000
_cell.length_b   1.000
_cell.length_c   1.000
_cell.angle_alpha   90.00
_cell.angle_beta   90.00
_cell.angle_gamma   90.00
#
_symmetry.space_group_name_H-M   'P 1'
#
loop_
_entity.id
_entity.type
_entity.pdbx_description
1 polymer ?
#
loop_
_entity_poly.entity_id
_entity_poly.type
_entity_poly.pdbx_seq_one_letter_code
_entity_poly.pdbx_strand_id
1 'polypeptide(L)'
;VEHTSINPNKAAHIGHVRNSVLGDTFVRLLKSRGHEVLTQNYIDDTGVQVADVIVGFEQLEKKSLDEVAGIPGKFDYYCWDLYARVFEWYGDDKERKALQAQTLHAIEKHEGATAALGEHVAARIVRAHIATMGRLDIGYDLLVRESDILRQHFWARAFELLKETKAIEF
;
A
#
# COMPACT_ATOMS: atom_id res chain seq x y z
N VAL A 1 12.37 -13.96 -4.43
CA VAL A 1 12.78 -12.56 -4.73
C VAL A 1 11.58 -11.65 -4.44
N GLU A 2 11.82 -10.59 -3.66
CA GLU A 2 10.85 -9.54 -3.44
C GLU A 2 11.25 -8.30 -4.23
N HIS A 3 10.31 -7.70 -4.94
CA HIS A 3 10.53 -6.45 -5.67
C HIS A 3 9.23 -5.69 -5.91
N THR A 4 9.32 -4.52 -6.54
CA THR A 4 8.23 -3.58 -6.81
C THR A 4 7.87 -2.79 -5.55
N SER A 5 7.15 -3.36 -4.59
CA SER A 5 6.85 -2.80 -3.26
C SER A 5 6.42 -1.33 -3.32
N ILE A 6 5.33 -1.06 -4.06
CA ILE A 6 4.78 0.30 -4.27
C ILE A 6 3.64 0.51 -3.28
N ASN A 7 3.68 1.61 -2.52
CA ASN A 7 2.58 2.00 -1.64
C ASN A 7 1.31 2.28 -2.46
N PRO A 8 0.17 1.70 -2.09
CA PRO A 8 -1.06 1.79 -2.88
C PRO A 8 -1.84 3.09 -2.61
N ASN A 9 -1.20 4.23 -2.85
CA ASN A 9 -1.79 5.56 -2.64
C ASN A 9 -1.99 6.36 -3.94
N LYS A 10 -1.26 6.04 -5.00
CA LYS A 10 -1.30 6.74 -6.30
C LYS A 10 -0.73 5.89 -7.43
N ALA A 11 -0.75 6.41 -8.66
CA ALA A 11 -0.19 5.74 -9.83
C ALA A 11 1.32 5.47 -9.69
N ALA A 12 1.78 4.37 -10.26
CA ALA A 12 3.19 4.05 -10.37
C ALA A 12 3.91 5.06 -11.27
N HIS A 13 5.10 5.48 -10.87
CA HIS A 13 5.96 6.36 -11.64
C HIS A 13 7.25 5.66 -12.09
N ILE A 14 8.08 6.34 -12.87
CA ILE A 14 9.30 5.78 -13.48
C ILE A 14 10.27 5.16 -12.44
N GLY A 15 10.35 5.72 -11.24
CA GLY A 15 11.16 5.14 -10.16
C GLY A 15 10.68 3.77 -9.71
N HIS A 16 9.35 3.57 -9.67
CA HIS A 16 8.76 2.27 -9.36
C HIS A 16 9.00 1.26 -10.49
N VAL A 17 8.85 1.70 -11.75
CA VAL A 17 9.14 0.86 -12.93
C VAL A 17 10.60 0.41 -12.91
N ARG A 18 11.55 1.30 -12.56
CA ARG A 18 12.96 0.95 -12.42
C ARG A 18 13.17 -0.20 -11.42
N ASN A 19 12.57 -0.11 -10.24
CA ASN A 19 12.71 -1.14 -9.21
C ASN A 19 12.09 -2.47 -9.66
N SER A 20 10.93 -2.41 -10.31
CA SER A 20 10.24 -3.60 -10.83
C SER A 20 11.05 -4.29 -11.92
N VAL A 21 11.63 -3.54 -12.86
CA VAL A 21 12.47 -4.08 -13.94
C VAL A 21 13.75 -4.68 -13.40
N LEU A 22 14.40 -4.04 -12.42
CA LEU A 22 15.58 -4.60 -11.78
C LEU A 22 15.28 -5.93 -11.08
N GLY A 23 14.19 -5.99 -10.30
CA GLY A 23 13.79 -7.21 -9.60
C GLY A 23 13.42 -8.34 -10.57
N ASP A 24 12.62 -8.04 -11.60
CA ASP A 24 12.26 -9.01 -12.64
C ASP A 24 13.49 -9.53 -13.41
N THR A 25 14.47 -8.67 -13.67
CA THR A 25 15.75 -9.08 -14.26
C THR A 25 16.45 -10.12 -13.40
N PHE A 26 16.50 -9.91 -12.07
CA PHE A 26 17.05 -10.91 -11.15
C PHE A 26 16.29 -12.23 -11.18
N VAL A 27 14.95 -12.16 -11.18
CA VAL A 27 14.10 -13.35 -11.29
C VAL A 27 14.43 -14.13 -12.55
N ARG A 28 14.48 -13.45 -13.72
CA ARG A 28 14.80 -14.09 -15.01
C ARG A 28 16.21 -14.69 -15.03
N LEU A 29 17.20 -14.00 -14.47
CA LEU A 29 18.57 -14.51 -14.34
C LEU A 29 18.64 -15.79 -13.49
N LEU A 30 17.98 -15.81 -12.34
CA LEU A 30 17.95 -16.98 -11.46
C LEU A 30 17.24 -18.16 -12.16
N LYS A 31 16.08 -17.91 -12.79
CA LYS A 31 15.34 -18.93 -13.56
C LYS A 31 16.20 -19.49 -14.73
N SER A 32 16.93 -18.63 -15.44
CA SER A 32 17.82 -19.07 -16.52
C SER A 32 18.98 -19.96 -16.06
N ARG A 33 19.34 -19.90 -14.77
CA ARG A 33 20.34 -20.75 -14.14
C ARG A 33 19.74 -22.03 -13.54
N GLY A 34 18.45 -22.27 -13.74
CA GLY A 34 17.77 -23.47 -13.27
C GLY A 34 17.26 -23.41 -11.82
N HIS A 35 17.25 -22.22 -11.21
CA HIS A 35 16.68 -22.06 -9.86
C HIS A 35 15.16 -21.99 -9.92
N GLU A 36 14.50 -22.62 -8.96
CA GLU A 36 13.10 -22.33 -8.65
C GLU A 36 13.04 -20.97 -7.94
N VAL A 37 12.20 -20.08 -8.45
CA VAL A 37 12.10 -18.70 -7.93
C VAL A 37 10.66 -18.36 -7.68
N LEU A 38 10.34 -18.01 -6.45
CA LEU A 38 9.08 -17.38 -6.05
C LEU A 38 9.27 -15.86 -6.04
N THR A 39 8.40 -15.17 -6.75
CA THR A 39 8.41 -13.71 -6.90
C THR A 39 7.33 -13.09 -6.03
N GLN A 40 7.72 -12.19 -5.13
CA GLN A 40 6.85 -11.55 -4.17
C GLN A 40 6.80 -10.04 -4.40
N ASN A 41 5.60 -9.46 -4.24
CA ASN A 41 5.42 -8.02 -4.13
C ASN A 41 4.78 -7.71 -2.77
N TYR A 42 5.50 -6.95 -1.93
CA TYR A 42 5.01 -6.49 -0.64
C TYR A 42 4.16 -5.22 -0.83
N ILE A 43 3.01 -5.18 -0.19
CA ILE A 43 2.02 -4.13 -0.32
C ILE A 43 1.81 -3.49 1.06
N ASP A 44 2.37 -2.30 1.26
CA ASP A 44 2.16 -1.45 2.43
C ASP A 44 0.79 -0.74 2.28
N ASP A 45 -0.28 -1.46 2.57
CA ASP A 45 -1.66 -0.97 2.47
C ASP A 45 -2.18 -0.34 3.76
N THR A 46 -1.37 -0.28 4.80
CA THR A 46 -1.65 0.37 6.08
C THR A 46 -0.75 1.58 6.35
N GLY A 47 0.01 2.02 5.36
CA GLY A 47 0.97 3.11 5.51
C GLY A 47 0.33 4.51 5.53
N VAL A 48 1.11 5.47 6.05
CA VAL A 48 0.77 6.90 6.16
C VAL A 48 0.27 7.49 4.84
N GLN A 49 0.85 7.07 3.72
CA GLN A 49 0.49 7.59 2.40
C GLN A 49 -0.91 7.15 1.94
N VAL A 50 -1.36 5.98 2.38
CA VAL A 50 -2.75 5.53 2.15
C VAL A 50 -3.70 6.38 3.00
N ALA A 51 -3.36 6.62 4.27
CA ALA A 51 -4.14 7.48 5.15
C ALA A 51 -4.37 8.88 4.57
N ASP A 52 -3.35 9.48 3.91
CA ASP A 52 -3.51 10.79 3.26
C ASP A 52 -4.57 10.78 2.17
N VAL A 53 -4.63 9.74 1.35
CA VAL A 53 -5.64 9.62 0.29
C VAL A 53 -7.04 9.48 0.92
N ILE A 54 -7.17 8.73 2.01
CA ILE A 54 -8.44 8.57 2.72
C ILE A 54 -8.89 9.88 3.34
N VAL A 55 -7.98 10.64 3.98
CA VAL A 55 -8.27 12.01 4.44
C VAL A 55 -8.77 12.87 3.29
N GLY A 56 -8.16 12.74 2.10
CA GLY A 56 -8.62 13.44 0.91
C GLY A 56 -10.06 13.13 0.53
N PHE A 57 -10.44 11.87 0.50
CA PHE A 57 -11.83 11.47 0.22
C PHE A 57 -12.80 11.95 1.30
N GLU A 58 -12.46 11.80 2.57
CA GLU A 58 -13.34 12.14 3.69
C GLU A 58 -13.46 13.65 3.92
N GLN A 59 -12.36 14.40 3.84
CA GLN A 59 -12.32 15.80 4.26
C GLN A 59 -12.46 16.80 3.10
N LEU A 60 -11.79 16.54 1.96
CA LEU A 60 -11.85 17.44 0.82
C LEU A 60 -13.04 17.15 -0.09
N GLU A 61 -13.26 15.87 -0.40
CA GLU A 61 -14.30 15.48 -1.36
C GLU A 61 -15.60 15.04 -0.70
N LYS A 62 -15.57 14.72 0.60
CA LYS A 62 -16.72 14.26 1.41
C LYS A 62 -17.47 13.11 0.75
N LYS A 63 -16.71 12.15 0.19
CA LYS A 63 -17.26 11.00 -0.51
C LYS A 63 -17.35 9.78 0.40
N SER A 64 -18.46 9.09 0.29
CA SER A 64 -18.70 7.77 0.84
C SER A 64 -17.94 6.70 0.05
N LEU A 65 -17.81 5.49 0.61
CA LEU A 65 -17.22 4.33 -0.07
C LEU A 65 -17.91 4.04 -1.41
N ASP A 66 -19.25 4.10 -1.48
CA ASP A 66 -20.00 3.82 -2.70
C ASP A 66 -19.71 4.85 -3.79
N GLU A 67 -19.59 6.13 -3.42
CA GLU A 67 -19.22 7.18 -4.37
C GLU A 67 -17.79 7.02 -4.87
N VAL A 68 -16.86 6.64 -3.98
CA VAL A 68 -15.47 6.34 -4.36
C VAL A 68 -15.40 5.10 -5.25
N ALA A 69 -16.19 4.06 -4.96
CA ALA A 69 -16.27 2.87 -5.80
C ALA A 69 -16.79 3.19 -7.21
N GLY A 70 -17.69 4.16 -7.33
CA GLY A 70 -18.24 4.63 -8.59
C GLY A 70 -17.34 5.53 -9.43
N ILE A 71 -16.17 5.96 -8.95
CA ILE A 71 -15.25 6.84 -9.71
C ILE A 71 -14.75 6.11 -10.97
N PRO A 72 -15.03 6.64 -12.18
CA PRO A 72 -14.63 6.00 -13.43
C PRO A 72 -13.17 6.27 -13.79
N GLY A 73 -12.66 5.56 -14.79
CA GLY A 73 -11.36 5.82 -15.41
C GLY A 73 -10.16 5.30 -14.63
N LYS A 74 -9.04 6.00 -14.73
CA LYS A 74 -7.78 5.63 -14.06
C LYS A 74 -7.77 6.10 -12.63
N PHE A 75 -8.24 5.26 -11.76
CA PHE A 75 -8.39 5.56 -10.34
C PHE A 75 -7.07 5.90 -9.62
N ASP A 76 -5.99 5.26 -9.99
CA ASP A 76 -4.65 5.52 -9.47
C ASP A 76 -4.14 6.94 -9.80
N TYR A 77 -4.49 7.48 -10.97
CA TYR A 77 -4.23 8.87 -11.34
C TYR A 77 -5.14 9.84 -10.59
N TYR A 78 -6.39 9.48 -10.42
CA TYR A 78 -7.30 10.27 -9.59
C TYR A 78 -6.76 10.42 -8.16
N CYS A 79 -6.31 9.33 -7.57
CA CYS A 79 -5.69 9.35 -6.25
C CYS A 79 -4.37 10.13 -6.20
N TRP A 80 -3.61 10.19 -7.31
CA TRP A 80 -2.42 11.04 -7.41
C TRP A 80 -2.77 12.52 -7.27
N ASP A 81 -3.76 12.99 -8.01
CA ASP A 81 -4.23 14.37 -7.94
C ASP A 81 -4.77 14.70 -6.53
N LEU A 82 -5.61 13.81 -5.99
CA LEU A 82 -6.14 13.97 -4.65
C LEU A 82 -5.04 14.03 -3.59
N TYR A 83 -4.03 13.17 -3.67
CA TYR A 83 -2.88 13.15 -2.76
C TYR A 83 -2.13 14.49 -2.76
N ALA A 84 -1.89 15.07 -3.93
CA ALA A 84 -1.25 16.38 -4.04
C ALA A 84 -2.08 17.47 -3.36
N ARG A 85 -3.41 17.48 -3.61
CA ARG A 85 -4.35 18.44 -3.01
C ARG A 85 -4.42 18.32 -1.49
N VAL A 86 -4.33 17.11 -0.94
CA VAL A 86 -4.30 16.87 0.51
C VAL A 86 -3.06 17.51 1.13
N PHE A 87 -1.89 17.37 0.50
CA PHE A 87 -0.66 18.00 0.97
C PHE A 87 -0.78 19.52 1.03
N GLU A 88 -1.33 20.14 0.00
CA GLU A 88 -1.60 21.58 -0.01
C GLU A 88 -2.61 21.99 1.07
N TRP A 89 -3.66 21.16 1.26
CA TRP A 89 -4.70 21.40 2.26
C TRP A 89 -4.19 21.29 3.69
N TYR A 90 -3.26 20.38 3.97
CA TYR A 90 -2.63 20.31 5.30
C TYR A 90 -1.89 21.61 5.64
N GLY A 91 -1.12 22.16 4.72
CA GLY A 91 -0.32 23.36 4.96
C GLY A 91 0.43 23.29 6.28
N ASP A 92 0.34 24.36 7.09
CA ASP A 92 0.90 24.43 8.44
C ASP A 92 -0.12 24.14 9.56
N ASP A 93 -1.32 23.72 9.19
CA ASP A 93 -2.42 23.43 10.12
C ASP A 93 -2.19 22.10 10.86
N LYS A 94 -1.92 22.21 12.16
CA LYS A 94 -1.65 21.04 13.02
C LYS A 94 -2.87 20.16 13.24
N GLU A 95 -4.08 20.74 13.26
CA GLU A 95 -5.32 19.98 13.45
C GLU A 95 -5.62 19.13 12.21
N ARG A 96 -5.41 19.69 11.02
CA ARG A 96 -5.53 18.93 9.78
C ARG A 96 -4.51 17.80 9.69
N LYS A 97 -3.25 18.05 10.06
CA LYS A 97 -2.21 17.02 10.13
C LYS A 97 -2.51 15.92 11.14
N ALA A 98 -3.20 16.23 12.24
CA ALA A 98 -3.60 15.22 13.22
C ALA A 98 -4.62 14.21 12.66
N LEU A 99 -5.41 14.59 11.64
CA LEU A 99 -6.34 13.68 10.96
C LEU A 99 -5.62 12.52 10.26
N GLN A 100 -4.40 12.75 9.75
CA GLN A 100 -3.58 11.68 9.17
C GLN A 100 -3.35 10.55 10.18
N ALA A 101 -2.90 10.88 11.40
CA ALA A 101 -2.64 9.89 12.44
C ALA A 101 -3.92 9.18 12.91
N GLN A 102 -5.03 9.91 12.99
CA GLN A 102 -6.33 9.32 13.35
C GLN A 102 -6.82 8.34 12.28
N THR A 103 -6.71 8.73 11.02
CA THR A 103 -7.08 7.89 9.87
C THR A 103 -6.19 6.65 9.79
N LEU A 104 -4.87 6.82 9.95
CA LEU A 104 -3.91 5.71 10.00
C LEU A 104 -4.30 4.69 11.08
N HIS A 105 -4.56 5.18 12.29
CA HIS A 105 -4.95 4.31 13.39
C HIS A 105 -6.27 3.55 13.14
N ALA A 106 -7.24 4.19 12.47
CA ALA A 106 -8.49 3.52 12.07
C ALA A 106 -8.23 2.42 11.02
N ILE A 107 -7.34 2.67 10.05
CA ILE A 107 -6.94 1.68 9.05
C ILE A 107 -6.25 0.49 9.72
N GLU A 108 -5.29 0.72 10.62
CA GLU A 108 -4.56 -0.33 11.35
C GLU A 108 -5.48 -1.21 12.22
N LYS A 109 -6.52 -0.62 12.79
CA LYS A 109 -7.52 -1.35 13.57
C LYS A 109 -8.48 -2.18 12.74
N HIS A 110 -8.55 -1.95 11.44
CA HIS A 110 -9.50 -2.60 10.52
C HIS A 110 -10.97 -2.45 10.92
N GLU A 111 -11.35 -1.33 11.55
CA GLU A 111 -12.70 -1.10 12.05
C GLU A 111 -13.31 0.17 11.46
N GLY A 112 -14.62 0.09 11.16
CA GLY A 112 -15.42 1.24 10.74
C GLY A 112 -15.30 1.61 9.26
N ALA A 113 -15.98 2.69 8.89
CA ALA A 113 -16.11 3.14 7.50
C ALA A 113 -14.76 3.58 6.89
N THR A 114 -13.92 4.25 7.68
CA THR A 114 -12.59 4.73 7.27
C THR A 114 -11.67 3.56 6.88
N ALA A 115 -11.67 2.48 7.67
CA ALA A 115 -10.89 1.27 7.37
C ALA A 115 -11.40 0.58 6.10
N ALA A 116 -12.72 0.44 5.95
CA ALA A 116 -13.33 -0.13 4.75
C ALA A 116 -13.00 0.70 3.48
N LEU A 117 -12.99 2.02 3.59
CA LEU A 117 -12.59 2.91 2.51
C LEU A 117 -11.10 2.73 2.18
N GLY A 118 -10.23 2.63 3.20
CA GLY A 118 -8.79 2.36 3.03
C GLY A 118 -8.52 1.06 2.28
N GLU A 119 -9.15 -0.03 2.70
CA GLU A 119 -9.03 -1.33 2.04
C GLU A 119 -9.50 -1.28 0.58
N HIS A 120 -10.65 -0.62 0.32
CA HIS A 120 -11.17 -0.47 -1.03
C HIS A 120 -10.23 0.32 -1.94
N VAL A 121 -9.73 1.47 -1.47
CA VAL A 121 -8.80 2.34 -2.22
C VAL A 121 -7.50 1.60 -2.52
N ALA A 122 -6.87 1.02 -1.49
CA ALA A 122 -5.63 0.26 -1.65
C ALA A 122 -5.80 -0.89 -2.65
N ALA A 123 -6.87 -1.68 -2.53
CA ALA A 123 -7.14 -2.79 -3.44
C ALA A 123 -7.34 -2.34 -4.90
N ARG A 124 -7.98 -1.20 -5.15
CA ARG A 124 -8.13 -0.64 -6.52
C ARG A 124 -6.81 -0.19 -7.11
N ILE A 125 -5.98 0.49 -6.30
CA ILE A 125 -4.67 0.99 -6.74
C ILE A 125 -3.72 -0.17 -7.00
N VAL A 126 -3.69 -1.19 -6.13
CA VAL A 126 -2.88 -2.40 -6.34
C VAL A 126 -3.23 -3.07 -7.66
N ARG A 127 -4.53 -3.21 -7.99
CA ARG A 127 -4.95 -3.74 -9.30
C ARG A 127 -4.41 -2.92 -10.47
N ALA A 128 -4.40 -1.58 -10.35
CA ALA A 128 -3.84 -0.70 -11.37
C ALA A 128 -2.32 -0.86 -11.49
N HIS A 129 -1.59 -1.00 -10.37
CA HIS A 129 -0.15 -1.27 -10.37
C HIS A 129 0.17 -2.60 -11.05
N ILE A 130 -0.53 -3.68 -10.70
CA ILE A 130 -0.34 -5.00 -11.31
C ILE A 130 -0.62 -4.95 -12.81
N ALA A 131 -1.71 -4.28 -13.23
CA ALA A 131 -2.01 -4.11 -14.66
C ALA A 131 -0.91 -3.31 -15.39
N THR A 132 -0.32 -2.31 -14.75
CA THR A 132 0.80 -1.55 -15.30
C THR A 132 2.05 -2.40 -15.45
N MET A 133 2.41 -3.20 -14.43
CA MET A 133 3.56 -4.10 -14.46
C MET A 133 3.35 -5.25 -15.46
N GLY A 134 2.14 -5.78 -15.55
CA GLY A 134 1.79 -6.80 -16.56
C GLY A 134 2.00 -6.35 -18.01
N ARG A 135 1.88 -5.05 -18.31
CA ARG A 135 2.23 -4.49 -19.63
C ARG A 135 3.72 -4.58 -19.95
N LEU A 136 4.55 -4.76 -18.93
CA LEU A 136 6.01 -4.97 -19.05
C LEU A 136 6.38 -6.46 -18.91
N ASP A 137 5.39 -7.35 -18.92
CA ASP A 137 5.57 -8.79 -18.68
C ASP A 137 6.19 -9.09 -17.30
N ILE A 138 5.89 -8.26 -16.30
CA ILE A 138 6.31 -8.43 -14.91
C ILE A 138 5.12 -8.98 -14.10
N GLY A 139 5.29 -10.16 -13.53
CA GLY A 139 4.28 -10.85 -12.73
C GLY A 139 4.79 -11.22 -11.34
N TYR A 140 3.85 -11.65 -10.49
CA TYR A 140 4.12 -12.02 -9.09
C TYR A 140 3.41 -13.32 -8.76
N ASP A 141 4.10 -14.19 -8.02
CA ASP A 141 3.54 -15.42 -7.49
C ASP A 141 2.78 -15.16 -6.19
N LEU A 142 3.20 -14.12 -5.44
CA LEU A 142 2.65 -13.79 -4.13
C LEU A 142 2.50 -12.27 -3.97
N LEU A 143 1.34 -11.85 -3.48
CA LEU A 143 1.04 -10.48 -3.05
C LEU A 143 0.86 -10.48 -1.53
N VAL A 144 1.89 -10.04 -0.81
CA VAL A 144 1.85 -9.95 0.66
C VAL A 144 1.36 -8.58 1.06
N ARG A 145 0.29 -8.53 1.84
CA ARG A 145 -0.27 -7.28 2.38
C ARG A 145 0.14 -7.11 3.83
N GLU A 146 0.56 -5.90 4.18
CA GLU A 146 0.85 -5.55 5.57
C GLU A 146 -0.37 -5.69 6.46
N SER A 147 -1.55 -5.29 5.95
CA SER A 147 -2.84 -5.45 6.64
C SER A 147 -3.12 -6.90 7.06
N ASP A 148 -2.75 -7.89 6.24
CA ASP A 148 -2.94 -9.30 6.56
C ASP A 148 -1.99 -9.76 7.68
N ILE A 149 -0.75 -9.23 7.70
CA ILE A 149 0.25 -9.51 8.74
C ILE A 149 -0.22 -8.95 10.09
N LEU A 150 -0.73 -7.72 10.09
CA LEU A 150 -1.27 -7.07 11.30
C LEU A 150 -2.49 -7.81 11.83
N ARG A 151 -3.43 -8.16 10.95
CA ARG A 151 -4.67 -8.88 11.30
C ARG A 151 -4.40 -10.23 11.94
N GLN A 152 -3.37 -10.93 11.50
CA GLN A 152 -3.01 -12.26 12.02
C GLN A 152 -2.15 -12.19 13.28
N HIS A 153 -1.89 -11.02 13.82
CA HIS A 153 -1.08 -10.78 15.02
C HIS A 153 0.32 -11.41 14.97
N PHE A 154 0.89 -11.60 13.79
CA PHE A 154 2.23 -12.16 13.63
C PHE A 154 3.29 -11.36 14.39
N TRP A 155 3.17 -10.05 14.43
CA TRP A 155 4.07 -9.19 15.18
C TRP A 155 4.04 -9.47 16.68
N ALA A 156 2.85 -9.57 17.27
CA ALA A 156 2.72 -9.85 18.71
C ALA A 156 3.36 -11.19 19.05
N ARG A 157 3.08 -12.24 18.25
CA ARG A 157 3.65 -13.57 18.46
C ARG A 157 5.17 -13.60 18.24
N ALA A 158 5.69 -12.95 17.20
CA ALA A 158 7.12 -12.85 16.93
C ALA A 158 7.84 -12.13 18.08
N PHE A 159 7.24 -11.05 18.60
CA PHE A 159 7.79 -10.27 19.70
C PHE A 159 7.86 -11.07 21.01
N GLU A 160 6.82 -11.84 21.32
CA GLU A 160 6.84 -12.75 22.48
C GLU A 160 7.94 -13.82 22.32
N LEU A 161 8.07 -14.42 21.14
CA LEU A 161 9.12 -15.40 20.88
C LEU A 161 10.53 -14.79 21.01
N LEU A 162 10.74 -13.58 20.52
CA LEU A 162 12.03 -12.87 20.65
C LEU A 162 12.38 -12.57 22.11
N LYS A 163 11.39 -12.24 22.96
CA LYS A 163 11.59 -12.09 24.41
C LYS A 163 11.92 -13.42 25.07
N GLU A 164 11.12 -14.45 24.81
CA GLU A 164 11.31 -15.79 25.37
C GLU A 164 12.69 -16.36 25.05
N THR A 165 13.15 -16.17 23.82
CA THR A 165 14.47 -16.63 23.36
C THR A 165 15.62 -15.71 23.76
N LYS A 166 15.34 -14.59 24.44
CA LYS A 166 16.31 -13.54 24.77
C LYS A 166 17.10 -13.02 23.58
N ALA A 167 16.48 -13.02 22.39
CA ALA A 167 17.05 -12.45 21.18
C ALA A 167 17.00 -10.92 21.16
N ILE A 168 16.14 -10.32 22.02
CA ILE A 168 16.07 -8.88 22.26
C ILE A 168 16.08 -8.61 23.75
N GLU A 169 16.77 -7.52 24.16
CA GLU A 169 16.74 -6.93 25.51
C GLU A 169 16.12 -5.54 25.43
N PHE A 170 15.41 -5.12 26.50
CA PHE A 170 14.80 -3.80 26.61
C PHE A 170 15.56 -2.98 27.66
#